data_ef357cd2f15a4ab2e0571b751e04255b
#
_entry.id   ef357cd2f15a4ab2e0571b751e04255b
#
_cell.length_a   1.000
_cell.length_b   1.000
_cell.length_c   1.000
_cell.angle_alpha   90.00
_cell.angle_beta   90.00
_cell.angle_gamma   90.00
#
_symmetry.space_group_name_H-M   'P 1'
#
loop_
_entity.id
_entity.type
_entity.pdbx_description
1 polymer ?
#
loop_
_entity_poly.entity_id
_entity_poly.type
_entity_poly.pdbx_seq_one_letter_code
_entity_poly.pdbx_strand_id
1 'polypeptide(L)'
;MKPCIDGFLKGCRPYLAIDSTFLIGRFRGQLACAIAVDGHNWVSPVAVGVFDSETNENWIWFMQRLRDAIGAPLGLTICTDAGQAVMAGVKEVFPSAEHRECMLHLVMNFKKRHSGKIFEDHL
;
A
#
# COMPACT_ATOMS: atom_id res chain seq x y z
N MET A 1 7.90 8.17 -13.23
CA MET A 1 6.65 8.39 -12.46
C MET A 1 6.52 9.77 -11.82
N LYS A 2 7.39 10.68 -12.21
CA LYS A 2 7.34 12.04 -11.69
C LYS A 2 5.99 12.74 -11.88
N PRO A 3 5.31 12.65 -13.04
CA PRO A 3 3.97 13.26 -13.19
C PRO A 3 2.94 12.72 -12.20
N CYS A 4 3.01 11.45 -11.86
CA CYS A 4 2.10 10.84 -10.88
C CYS A 4 2.38 11.35 -9.48
N ILE A 5 3.65 11.55 -9.13
CA ILE A 5 4.07 12.08 -7.84
C ILE A 5 3.62 13.53 -7.70
N ASP A 6 3.85 14.34 -8.72
CA ASP A 6 3.43 15.74 -8.72
C ASP A 6 1.90 15.86 -8.61
N GLY A 7 1.16 15.00 -9.29
CA GLY A 7 -0.29 14.94 -9.19
C GLY A 7 -0.76 14.56 -7.79
N PHE A 8 -0.09 13.63 -7.14
CA PHE A 8 -0.39 13.24 -5.77
C PHE A 8 -0.19 14.42 -4.81
N LEU A 9 0.95 15.10 -4.90
CA LEU A 9 1.27 16.18 -3.98
C LEU A 9 0.38 17.41 -4.15
N LYS A 10 -0.14 17.64 -5.35
CA LYS A 10 -0.93 18.84 -5.67
C LYS A 10 -2.43 18.62 -5.69
N GLY A 11 -2.88 17.46 -6.13
CA GLY A 11 -4.30 17.22 -6.40
C GLY A 11 -4.94 16.08 -5.67
N CYS A 12 -4.16 15.22 -5.00
CA CYS A 12 -4.70 14.06 -4.30
C CYS A 12 -4.80 14.32 -2.80
N ARG A 13 -5.66 13.53 -2.17
CA ARG A 13 -5.72 13.51 -0.71
C ARG A 13 -4.43 12.90 -0.16
N PRO A 14 -3.97 13.27 1.04
CA PRO A 14 -2.77 12.68 1.64
C PRO A 14 -3.05 11.27 2.16
N TYR A 15 -3.45 10.39 1.25
CA TYR A 15 -3.81 9.01 1.51
C TYR A 15 -3.17 8.11 0.47
N LEU A 16 -2.50 7.08 0.92
CA LEU A 16 -1.88 6.08 0.07
C LEU A 16 -2.33 4.69 0.47
N ALA A 17 -2.75 3.90 -0.52
CA ALA A 17 -2.95 2.47 -0.35
C ALA A 17 -1.71 1.76 -0.90
N ILE A 18 -1.10 0.92 -0.08
CA ILE A 18 0.10 0.18 -0.45
C ILE A 18 -0.22 -1.29 -0.46
N ASP A 19 0.08 -1.94 -1.56
CA ASP A 19 -0.22 -3.34 -1.76
C ASP A 19 0.87 -4.00 -2.59
N SER A 20 0.88 -5.31 -2.61
CA SER A 20 1.78 -6.07 -3.45
C SER A 20 1.06 -7.24 -4.09
N THR A 21 1.56 -7.67 -5.22
CA THR A 21 1.05 -8.84 -5.91
C THR A 21 2.21 -9.71 -6.37
N PHE A 22 1.96 -11.01 -6.48
CA PHE A 22 2.96 -11.95 -6.98
C PHE A 22 3.12 -11.79 -8.49
N LEU A 23 4.37 -11.80 -8.93
CA LEU A 23 4.70 -11.84 -10.35
C LEU A 23 4.69 -13.29 -10.83
N ILE A 24 4.05 -13.52 -11.97
CA ILE A 24 3.94 -14.84 -12.59
C ILE A 24 4.88 -14.88 -13.81
N GLY A 25 5.56 -15.99 -14.00
CA GLY A 25 6.45 -16.18 -15.16
C GLY A 25 7.90 -16.35 -14.76
N ARG A 26 8.81 -15.86 -15.62
CA ARG A 26 10.25 -16.02 -15.43
C ARG A 26 10.77 -15.36 -14.16
N PHE A 27 10.18 -14.23 -13.79
CA PHE A 27 10.57 -13.49 -12.62
C PHE A 27 9.59 -13.81 -11.51
N ARG A 28 10.04 -14.59 -10.54
CA ARG A 28 9.28 -14.84 -9.34
C ARG A 28 9.63 -13.77 -8.33
N GLY A 29 8.67 -12.92 -8.05
CA GLY A 29 8.89 -11.85 -7.11
C GLY A 29 7.59 -11.18 -6.75
N GLN A 30 7.71 -10.02 -6.14
CA GLN A 30 6.59 -9.21 -5.70
C GLN A 30 6.64 -7.86 -6.39
N LEU A 31 5.50 -7.41 -6.87
CA LEU A 31 5.32 -6.06 -7.36
C LEU A 31 4.63 -5.25 -6.28
N ALA A 32 5.34 -4.30 -5.69
CA ALA A 32 4.78 -3.38 -4.71
C ALA A 32 4.27 -2.13 -5.39
N CYS A 33 3.13 -1.63 -4.95
CA CYS A 33 2.51 -0.47 -5.56
C CYS A 33 1.94 0.46 -4.48
N ALA A 34 2.21 1.75 -4.62
CA ALA A 34 1.58 2.80 -3.83
C ALA A 34 0.58 3.52 -4.71
N ILE A 35 -0.68 3.55 -4.28
CA ILE A 35 -1.80 4.07 -5.06
C ILE A 35 -2.45 5.22 -4.31
N ALA A 36 -2.71 6.31 -5.02
CA ALA A 36 -3.43 7.47 -4.47
C ALA A 36 -4.80 7.62 -5.13
N VAL A 37 -5.65 8.38 -4.47
CA VAL A 37 -6.99 8.72 -4.96
C VAL A 37 -7.08 10.23 -5.08
N ASP A 38 -7.46 10.71 -6.26
CA ASP A 38 -7.62 12.15 -6.49
C ASP A 38 -9.00 12.66 -6.02
N GLY A 39 -9.24 13.95 -6.25
CA GLY A 39 -10.49 14.59 -5.84
C GLY A 39 -11.74 14.07 -6.55
N HIS A 40 -11.58 13.34 -7.65
CA HIS A 40 -12.67 12.73 -8.41
C HIS A 40 -12.81 11.23 -8.13
N ASN A 41 -12.12 10.72 -7.11
CA ASN A 41 -12.08 9.30 -6.75
C ASN A 41 -11.43 8.40 -7.82
N TRP A 42 -10.61 8.98 -8.69
CA TRP A 42 -9.82 8.21 -9.64
C TRP A 42 -8.57 7.66 -8.96
N VAL A 43 -8.31 6.39 -9.21
CA VAL A 43 -7.13 5.70 -8.66
C VAL A 43 -5.93 5.99 -9.57
N SER A 44 -4.82 6.38 -8.95
CA SER A 44 -3.60 6.73 -9.68
C SER A 44 -2.37 6.11 -8.98
N PRO A 45 -1.52 5.38 -9.71
CA PRO A 45 -0.30 4.86 -9.13
C PRO A 45 0.70 6.00 -8.87
N VAL A 46 1.29 6.00 -7.69
CA VAL A 46 2.30 6.99 -7.31
C VAL A 46 3.71 6.40 -7.44
N ALA A 47 3.87 5.17 -7.03
CA ALA A 47 5.16 4.49 -7.08
C ALA A 47 4.98 2.99 -7.26
N VAL A 48 5.94 2.37 -7.94
CA VAL A 48 5.96 0.94 -8.17
C VAL A 48 7.38 0.43 -7.90
N GLY A 49 7.49 -0.70 -7.22
CA GLY A 49 8.77 -1.33 -6.95
C GLY A 49 8.68 -2.84 -7.10
N VAL A 50 9.79 -3.45 -7.45
CA VAL A 50 9.88 -4.90 -7.60
C VAL A 50 10.94 -5.42 -6.65
N PHE A 51 10.61 -6.46 -5.89
CA PHE A 51 11.58 -7.16 -5.05
C PHE A 51 11.30 -8.66 -5.07
N ASP A 52 12.28 -9.45 -4.64
CA ASP A 52 12.21 -10.90 -4.73
C ASP A 52 11.26 -11.53 -3.73
N SER A 53 11.14 -10.96 -2.55
CA SER A 53 10.27 -11.49 -1.51
C SER A 53 9.85 -10.41 -0.52
N GLU A 54 8.78 -10.66 0.21
CA GLU A 54 8.27 -9.75 1.23
C GLU A 54 9.06 -9.88 2.53
N THR A 55 10.19 -9.21 2.59
CA THR A 55 10.99 -9.10 3.82
C THR A 55 10.89 -7.71 4.39
N ASN A 56 11.24 -7.57 5.66
CA ASN A 56 11.29 -6.26 6.30
C ASN A 56 12.24 -5.32 5.55
N GLU A 57 13.39 -5.82 5.13
CA GLU A 57 14.40 -5.03 4.41
C GLU A 57 13.88 -4.51 3.07
N ASN A 58 13.19 -5.37 2.32
CA ASN A 58 12.63 -5.00 1.02
C ASN A 58 11.52 -3.98 1.16
N TRP A 59 10.65 -4.13 2.14
CA TRP A 59 9.59 -3.16 2.40
C TRP A 59 10.13 -1.84 2.93
N ILE A 60 11.15 -1.87 3.76
CA ILE A 60 11.83 -0.64 4.22
C ILE A 60 12.45 0.07 3.03
N TRP A 61 13.11 -0.65 2.13
CA TRP A 61 13.66 -0.09 0.91
C TRP A 61 12.59 0.60 0.06
N PHE A 62 11.46 -0.08 -0.16
CA PHE A 62 10.36 0.49 -0.95
C PHE A 62 9.80 1.76 -0.29
N MET A 63 9.58 1.72 1.00
CA MET A 63 9.06 2.87 1.74
C MET A 63 10.04 4.04 1.73
N GLN A 64 11.35 3.77 1.82
CA GLN A 64 12.35 4.83 1.72
C GLN A 64 12.37 5.48 0.36
N ARG A 65 12.25 4.69 -0.72
CA ARG A 65 12.15 5.24 -2.07
C ARG A 65 10.89 6.07 -2.24
N LEU A 66 9.79 5.61 -1.67
CA LEU A 66 8.54 6.36 -1.68
C LEU A 66 8.68 7.68 -0.93
N ARG A 67 9.28 7.65 0.24
CA ARG A 67 9.51 8.86 1.03
C ARG A 67 10.43 9.85 0.34
N ASP A 68 11.46 9.36 -0.33
CA ASP A 68 12.36 10.22 -1.11
C ASP A 68 11.60 10.97 -2.21
N ALA A 69 10.58 10.33 -2.77
CA ALA A 69 9.78 10.90 -3.86
C ALA A 69 8.72 11.88 -3.38
N ILE A 70 8.00 11.55 -2.32
CA ILE A 70 6.84 12.34 -1.88
C ILE A 70 7.10 13.16 -0.62
N GLY A 71 8.19 12.89 0.09
CA GLY A 71 8.45 13.52 1.38
C GLY A 71 7.53 12.97 2.46
N ALA A 72 7.18 13.81 3.41
CA ALA A 72 6.25 13.45 4.48
C ALA A 72 5.11 14.48 4.52
N PRO A 73 4.11 14.36 3.63
CA PRO A 73 3.00 15.31 3.59
C PRO A 73 2.25 15.35 4.91
N LEU A 74 1.81 16.53 5.29
CA LEU A 74 1.06 16.70 6.51
C LEU A 74 -0.27 15.94 6.46
N GLY A 75 -0.55 15.18 7.50
CA GLY A 75 -1.78 14.40 7.56
C GLY A 75 -1.77 13.14 6.71
N LEU A 76 -0.60 12.66 6.31
CA LEU A 76 -0.49 11.45 5.49
C LEU A 76 -1.07 10.24 6.21
N THR A 77 -1.95 9.53 5.53
CA THR A 77 -2.50 8.26 5.98
C THR A 77 -2.06 7.16 5.01
N ILE A 78 -1.52 6.08 5.55
CA ILE A 78 -1.09 4.92 4.76
C ILE A 78 -1.93 3.72 5.13
N CYS A 79 -2.53 3.10 4.14
CA CYS A 79 -3.36 1.92 4.29
C CYS A 79 -2.64 0.71 3.69
N THR A 80 -2.48 -0.35 4.46
CA THR A 80 -1.82 -1.58 4.02
C THR A 80 -2.62 -2.79 4.46
N ASP A 81 -2.24 -3.98 3.98
CA ASP A 81 -2.73 -5.20 4.60
C ASP A 81 -2.04 -5.43 5.96
N ALA A 82 -2.39 -6.53 6.64
CA ALA A 82 -1.86 -6.83 7.97
C ALA A 82 -0.52 -7.57 7.93
N GLY A 83 0.20 -7.54 6.81
CA GLY A 83 1.49 -8.20 6.70
C GLY A 83 2.53 -7.57 7.61
N GLN A 84 3.27 -8.40 8.33
CA GLN A 84 4.26 -7.90 9.29
C GLN A 84 5.37 -7.09 8.63
N ALA A 85 5.82 -7.52 7.47
CA ALA A 85 6.91 -6.86 6.76
C ALA A 85 6.52 -5.47 6.25
N VAL A 86 5.33 -5.34 5.65
CA VAL A 86 4.86 -4.06 5.17
C VAL A 86 4.57 -3.10 6.32
N MET A 87 4.01 -3.61 7.41
CA MET A 87 3.76 -2.80 8.61
C MET A 87 5.06 -2.30 9.23
N ALA A 88 6.08 -3.15 9.28
CA ALA A 88 7.39 -2.77 9.78
C ALA A 88 8.01 -1.67 8.92
N GLY A 89 7.87 -1.78 7.61
CA GLY A 89 8.36 -0.75 6.68
C GLY A 89 7.71 0.60 6.88
N VAL A 90 6.38 0.62 7.04
CA VAL A 90 5.64 1.87 7.29
C VAL A 90 6.09 2.50 8.62
N LYS A 91 6.17 1.70 9.66
CA LYS A 91 6.56 2.19 10.99
C LYS A 91 7.97 2.76 11.00
N GLU A 92 8.89 2.13 10.30
CA GLU A 92 10.28 2.56 10.23
C GLU A 92 10.44 3.86 9.44
N VAL A 93 9.78 3.98 8.30
CA VAL A 93 10.01 5.07 7.34
C VAL A 93 9.03 6.22 7.53
N PHE A 94 7.79 5.91 7.87
CA PHE A 94 6.73 6.91 8.07
C PHE A 94 6.15 6.84 9.49
N PRO A 95 6.97 7.08 10.52
CA PRO A 95 6.47 6.93 11.90
C PRO A 95 5.41 7.95 12.27
N SER A 96 5.36 9.09 11.58
CA SER A 96 4.37 10.15 11.84
C SER A 96 3.07 9.97 11.06
N ALA A 97 3.04 9.09 10.07
CA ALA A 97 1.85 8.86 9.28
C ALA A 97 0.85 8.01 10.05
N GLU A 98 -0.43 8.26 9.82
CA GLU A 98 -1.46 7.39 10.35
C GLU A 98 -1.48 6.11 9.53
N HIS A 99 -1.34 4.96 10.19
CA HIS A 99 -1.32 3.67 9.53
C HIS A 99 -2.62 2.93 9.81
N ARG A 100 -3.31 2.53 8.75
CA ARG A 100 -4.57 1.79 8.85
C ARG A 100 -4.51 0.51 8.04
N GLU A 101 -5.23 -0.50 8.51
CA GLU A 101 -5.36 -1.75 7.78
C GLU A 101 -6.37 -1.57 6.64
N CYS A 102 -6.04 -2.11 5.47
CA CYS A 102 -6.92 -2.04 4.31
C CYS A 102 -8.22 -2.78 4.57
N MET A 103 -9.34 -2.09 4.38
CA MET A 103 -10.66 -2.68 4.64
C MET A 103 -10.92 -3.92 3.78
N LEU A 104 -10.53 -3.88 2.53
CA LEU A 104 -10.71 -5.02 1.63
C LEU A 104 -9.92 -6.25 2.12
N HIS A 105 -8.67 -6.05 2.50
CA HIS A 105 -7.85 -7.14 3.03
C HIS A 105 -8.38 -7.65 4.37
N LEU A 106 -8.85 -6.75 5.22
CA LEU A 106 -9.46 -7.13 6.48
C LEU A 106 -10.68 -8.03 6.27
N VAL A 107 -11.55 -7.65 5.34
CA VAL A 107 -12.73 -8.43 5.00
C VAL A 107 -12.34 -9.80 4.43
N MET A 108 -11.38 -9.84 3.53
CA MET A 108 -10.90 -11.10 2.95
C MET A 108 -10.29 -12.01 4.00
N ASN A 109 -9.49 -11.47 4.91
CA ASN A 109 -8.90 -12.24 6.00
C ASN A 109 -9.97 -12.78 6.94
N PHE A 110 -10.97 -11.99 7.22
CA PHE A 110 -12.10 -12.41 8.04
C PHE A 110 -12.88 -13.55 7.38
N LYS A 111 -13.11 -13.45 6.07
CA LYS A 111 -13.77 -14.53 5.31
C LYS A 111 -12.99 -15.84 5.34
N LYS A 112 -11.66 -15.77 5.27
CA LYS A 112 -10.82 -16.97 5.36
C LYS A 112 -10.95 -17.67 6.71
N ARG A 113 -11.09 -16.90 7.80
CA ARG A 113 -11.22 -17.45 9.14
C ARG A 113 -12.62 -17.97 9.44
N HIS A 114 -13.61 -17.31 8.86
CA HIS A 114 -15.02 -17.58 9.12
C HIS A 114 -15.75 -17.89 7.83
N SER A 115 -15.19 -18.81 7.04
CA SER A 115 -15.80 -19.20 5.77
C SER A 115 -17.19 -19.78 6.02
N GLY A 116 -18.19 -19.22 5.36
CA GLY A 116 -19.56 -19.67 5.48
C GLY A 116 -20.49 -18.79 4.69
N LYS A 117 -21.61 -19.37 4.29
CA LYS A 117 -22.59 -18.73 3.43
C LYS A 117 -23.23 -17.50 4.07
N ILE A 118 -23.40 -17.53 5.39
CA ILE A 118 -23.96 -16.41 6.14
C ILE A 118 -23.11 -15.16 5.98
N PHE A 119 -21.80 -15.33 5.93
CA PHE A 119 -20.87 -14.24 5.85
C PHE A 119 -20.92 -13.54 4.49
N GLU A 120 -21.03 -14.32 3.43
CA GLU A 120 -21.13 -13.79 2.08
C GLU A 120 -22.43 -13.03 1.85
N ASP A 121 -23.53 -13.48 2.46
CA ASP A 121 -24.84 -12.85 2.33
C ASP A 121 -24.90 -11.47 3.00
N HIS A 122 -23.99 -11.17 3.91
CA HIS A 122 -23.97 -9.91 4.67
C HIS A 122 -22.89 -8.93 4.17
N LEU A 123 -22.09 -9.37 3.23
CA LEU A 123 -21.06 -8.55 2.62
C LEU A 123 -21.35 -8.30 1.15
#